data_450030ed21e2ccdb32f48a05d2afd8c5
#
_entry.id   450030ed21e2ccdb32f48a05d2afd8c5
#
_cell.length_a   1.000
_cell.length_b   1.000
_cell.length_c   1.000
_cell.angle_alpha   90.00
_cell.angle_beta   90.00
_cell.angle_gamma   90.00
#
_symmetry.space_group_name_H-M   'P 1'
#
loop_
_entity.id
_entity.type
_entity.pdbx_description
1 polymer ?
#
loop_
_entity_poly.entity_id
_entity_poly.type
_entity_poly.pdbx_seq_one_letter_code
_entity_poly.pdbx_strand_id
1 'polypeptide(L)'
;MTNSEHASIEQYVNMPELLARVDNDSELLTELFALFQEDSPKLRDALDNAVRAGDLRQAEKTAHALKGMLANLSMKHGATLAANLEAAARAGDEGEIQRAMAAFNADETGLLAAVGRFMAGGEP
;
A
#
# COMPACT_ATOMS: atom_id res chain seq x y z
N MET A 1 24.16 12.19 2.70
CA MET A 1 23.68 11.28 2.44
C MET A 1 22.34 11.34 2.26
N THR A 2 21.83 11.12 1.27
CA THR A 2 20.50 11.26 1.08
C THR A 2 19.85 10.10 1.60
N ASN A 3 18.65 10.21 1.89
CA ASN A 3 17.92 9.19 2.45
C ASN A 3 16.88 8.61 1.63
N SER A 4 16.93 8.82 0.35
CA SER A 4 15.85 8.30 -0.47
C SER A 4 15.85 6.79 -0.46
N GLU A 5 17.02 6.15 -0.36
CA GLU A 5 17.04 4.71 -0.32
C GLU A 5 16.71 4.20 1.05
N HIS A 6 16.66 5.04 2.04
CA HIS A 6 16.40 4.64 3.41
C HIS A 6 15.25 5.45 3.97
N ALA A 7 14.24 5.66 3.15
CA ALA A 7 13.08 6.40 3.59
C ALA A 7 12.54 5.78 4.86
N SER A 8 12.22 6.59 5.84
CA SER A 8 11.73 6.10 7.11
C SER A 8 10.27 5.72 6.99
N ILE A 9 9.82 4.89 7.93
CA ILE A 9 8.44 4.46 7.96
C ILE A 9 7.49 5.66 8.04
N GLU A 10 7.95 6.77 8.62
CA GLU A 10 7.10 7.93 8.78
C GLU A 10 6.79 8.65 7.49
N GLN A 11 7.52 8.37 6.43
CA GLN A 11 7.20 8.93 5.13
C GLN A 11 6.00 8.22 4.49
N TYR A 12 5.70 7.02 4.95
CA TYR A 12 4.63 6.21 4.36
C TYR A 12 3.44 6.03 5.28
N VAL A 13 3.67 6.08 6.60
CA VAL A 13 2.66 5.76 7.59
C VAL A 13 2.54 6.91 8.56
N ASN A 14 1.32 7.32 8.85
CA ASN A 14 1.09 8.29 9.92
C ASN A 14 1.19 7.52 11.23
N MET A 15 2.41 7.43 11.77
CA MET A 15 2.65 6.60 12.95
C MET A 15 1.89 7.08 14.19
N PRO A 16 1.80 8.38 14.48
CA PRO A 16 1.00 8.79 15.63
C PRO A 16 -0.44 8.34 15.53
N GLU A 17 -1.03 8.42 14.35
CA GLU A 17 -2.41 7.99 14.16
C GLU A 17 -2.53 6.49 14.30
N LEU A 18 -1.61 5.74 13.72
CA LEU A 18 -1.67 4.29 13.78
C LEU A 18 -1.47 3.80 15.21
N LEU A 19 -0.51 4.40 15.93
CA LEU A 19 -0.28 4.02 17.33
C LEU A 19 -1.52 4.28 18.17
N ALA A 20 -2.21 5.39 17.91
CA ALA A 20 -3.45 5.67 18.63
C ALA A 20 -4.52 4.62 18.33
N ARG A 21 -4.58 4.17 17.09
CA ARG A 21 -5.57 3.16 16.70
C ARG A 21 -5.34 1.83 17.39
N VAL A 22 -4.08 1.50 17.69
CA VAL A 22 -3.76 0.24 18.36
C VAL A 22 -3.49 0.43 19.84
N ASP A 23 -3.86 1.59 20.40
CA ASP A 23 -3.68 1.89 21.82
C ASP A 23 -2.23 1.71 22.26
N ASN A 24 -1.31 2.08 21.42
CA ASN A 24 0.13 1.96 21.66
C ASN A 24 0.58 0.52 21.95
N ASP A 25 -0.18 -0.44 21.46
CA ASP A 25 0.16 -1.85 21.63
C ASP A 25 1.16 -2.24 20.54
N SER A 26 2.43 -2.31 20.91
CA SER A 26 3.49 -2.57 19.93
C SER A 26 3.41 -3.99 19.37
N GLU A 27 2.87 -4.92 20.14
CA GLU A 27 2.72 -6.28 19.66
C GLU A 27 1.67 -6.34 18.56
N LEU A 28 0.55 -5.65 18.77
CA LEU A 28 -0.48 -5.58 17.75
C LEU A 28 0.02 -4.87 16.50
N LEU A 29 0.78 -3.78 16.70
CA LEU A 29 1.36 -3.07 15.56
C LEU A 29 2.23 -3.99 14.72
N THR A 30 3.08 -4.77 15.38
CA THR A 30 3.96 -5.71 14.70
C THR A 30 3.15 -6.74 13.90
N GLU A 31 2.08 -7.24 14.50
CA GLU A 31 1.23 -8.20 13.83
C GLU A 31 0.56 -7.61 12.59
N LEU A 32 0.10 -6.37 12.69
CA LEU A 32 -0.53 -5.72 11.55
C LEU A 32 0.45 -5.49 10.42
N PHE A 33 1.67 -5.08 10.75
CA PHE A 33 2.70 -4.90 9.73
C PHE A 33 3.09 -6.23 9.09
N ALA A 34 3.14 -7.31 9.87
CA ALA A 34 3.44 -8.63 9.31
C ALA A 34 2.36 -9.06 8.34
N LEU A 35 1.09 -8.83 8.69
CA LEU A 35 0.00 -9.14 7.78
C LEU A 35 0.08 -8.30 6.51
N PHE A 36 0.43 -7.03 6.64
CA PHE A 36 0.59 -6.17 5.49
C PHE A 36 1.67 -6.71 4.56
N GLN A 37 2.81 -7.12 5.12
CA GLN A 37 3.90 -7.65 4.30
C GLN A 37 3.49 -8.90 3.54
N GLU A 38 2.58 -9.67 4.12
CA GLU A 38 2.11 -10.88 3.49
C GLU A 38 1.01 -10.61 2.47
N ASP A 39 0.06 -9.77 2.83
CA ASP A 39 -1.14 -9.58 2.01
C ASP A 39 -0.97 -8.59 0.87
N SER A 40 -0.18 -7.54 1.07
CA SER A 40 -0.07 -6.51 0.05
C SER A 40 0.50 -7.02 -1.27
N PRO A 41 1.59 -7.83 -1.26
CA PRO A 41 2.09 -8.36 -2.53
C PRO A 41 1.09 -9.28 -3.21
N LYS A 42 0.32 -10.04 -2.44
CA LYS A 42 -0.68 -10.94 -3.04
C LYS A 42 -1.79 -10.15 -3.72
N LEU A 43 -2.24 -9.08 -3.07
CA LEU A 43 -3.27 -8.24 -3.67
C LEU A 43 -2.75 -7.52 -4.89
N ARG A 44 -1.49 -7.05 -4.84
CA ARG A 44 -0.91 -6.40 -6.00
C ARG A 44 -0.80 -7.37 -7.19
N ASP A 45 -0.41 -8.62 -6.92
CA ASP A 45 -0.33 -9.61 -7.99
C ASP A 45 -1.71 -9.89 -8.58
N ALA A 46 -2.73 -9.97 -7.73
CA ALA A 46 -4.09 -10.18 -8.20
C ALA A 46 -4.55 -9.00 -9.06
N LEU A 47 -4.20 -7.78 -8.65
CA LEU A 47 -4.53 -6.60 -9.39
C LEU A 47 -3.84 -6.60 -10.76
N ASP A 48 -2.55 -6.92 -10.78
CA ASP A 48 -1.79 -6.97 -12.00
C ASP A 48 -2.37 -8.00 -12.98
N ASN A 49 -2.72 -9.16 -12.46
CA ASN A 49 -3.32 -10.20 -13.29
C ASN A 49 -4.67 -9.78 -13.86
N ALA A 50 -5.49 -9.10 -13.05
CA ALA A 50 -6.79 -8.63 -13.51
C ALA A 50 -6.63 -7.60 -14.62
N VAL A 51 -5.69 -6.67 -14.46
CA VAL A 51 -5.45 -5.65 -15.48
C VAL A 51 -4.97 -6.30 -16.76
N ARG A 52 -4.04 -7.25 -16.67
CA ARG A 52 -3.54 -7.92 -17.87
C ARG A 52 -4.61 -8.71 -18.59
N ALA A 53 -5.53 -9.30 -17.84
CA ALA A 53 -6.61 -10.07 -18.43
C ALA A 53 -7.74 -9.19 -18.95
N GLY A 54 -7.69 -7.90 -18.72
CA GLY A 54 -8.76 -7.01 -19.11
C GLY A 54 -9.99 -7.12 -18.24
N ASP A 55 -9.86 -7.76 -17.06
CA ASP A 55 -10.97 -7.93 -16.14
C ASP A 55 -11.03 -6.71 -15.24
N LEU A 56 -11.61 -5.64 -15.76
CA LEU A 56 -11.58 -4.35 -15.04
C LEU A 56 -12.47 -4.35 -13.84
N ARG A 57 -13.51 -5.17 -13.81
CA ARG A 57 -14.34 -5.26 -12.63
C ARG A 57 -13.56 -5.87 -11.48
N GLN A 58 -12.79 -6.91 -11.74
CA GLN A 58 -11.95 -7.53 -10.72
C GLN A 58 -10.83 -6.58 -10.31
N ALA A 59 -10.27 -5.83 -11.27
CA ALA A 59 -9.24 -4.84 -10.95
C ALA A 59 -9.80 -3.77 -10.02
N GLU A 60 -11.03 -3.31 -10.27
CA GLU A 60 -11.66 -2.33 -9.41
C GLU A 60 -11.84 -2.87 -7.99
N LYS A 61 -12.31 -4.10 -7.88
CA LYS A 61 -12.53 -4.72 -6.56
C LYS A 61 -11.23 -4.90 -5.79
N THR A 62 -10.18 -5.32 -6.48
CA THR A 62 -8.90 -5.53 -5.82
C THR A 62 -8.29 -4.22 -5.38
N ALA A 63 -8.40 -3.18 -6.21
CA ALA A 63 -7.90 -1.86 -5.83
C ALA A 63 -8.67 -1.31 -4.63
N HIS A 64 -9.97 -1.60 -4.57
CA HIS A 64 -10.78 -1.17 -3.43
C HIS A 64 -10.31 -1.86 -2.14
N ALA A 65 -9.99 -3.15 -2.22
CA ALA A 65 -9.48 -3.89 -1.06
C ALA A 65 -8.15 -3.33 -0.60
N LEU A 66 -7.25 -3.01 -1.55
CA LEU A 66 -5.97 -2.40 -1.22
C LEU A 66 -6.17 -1.05 -0.55
N LYS A 67 -7.08 -0.24 -1.09
CA LYS A 67 -7.36 1.06 -0.51
C LYS A 67 -7.78 0.93 0.96
N GLY A 68 -8.68 0.00 1.24
CA GLY A 68 -9.16 -0.20 2.60
C GLY A 68 -8.07 -0.65 3.54
N MET A 69 -7.24 -1.59 3.09
CA MET A 69 -6.15 -2.09 3.92
C MET A 69 -5.16 -0.98 4.24
N LEU A 70 -4.79 -0.20 3.23
CA LEU A 70 -3.82 0.87 3.42
C LEU A 70 -4.38 1.98 4.31
N ALA A 71 -5.64 2.33 4.12
CA ALA A 71 -6.27 3.35 4.96
C ALA A 71 -6.32 2.91 6.42
N ASN A 72 -6.61 1.64 6.67
CA ASN A 72 -6.67 1.12 8.03
C ASN A 72 -5.31 1.14 8.71
N LEU A 73 -4.24 1.11 7.95
CA LEU A 73 -2.90 1.16 8.51
C LEU A 73 -2.32 2.57 8.48
N SER A 74 -3.15 3.57 8.26
CA SER A 74 -2.74 4.97 8.22
C SER A 74 -1.67 5.23 7.17
N MET A 75 -1.71 4.45 6.09
CA MET A 75 -0.83 4.61 4.95
C MET A 75 -1.58 5.41 3.90
N LYS A 76 -1.75 6.71 4.17
CA LYS A 76 -2.71 7.52 3.42
C LYS A 76 -2.33 7.77 1.98
N HIS A 77 -1.06 7.96 1.71
CA HIS A 77 -0.64 8.20 0.34
C HIS A 77 -0.90 6.95 -0.51
N GLY A 78 -0.54 5.78 0.02
CA GLY A 78 -0.81 4.55 -0.70
C GLY A 78 -2.29 4.32 -0.91
N ALA A 79 -3.10 4.67 0.10
CA ALA A 79 -4.55 4.53 -0.04
C ALA A 79 -5.08 5.44 -1.14
N THR A 80 -4.54 6.65 -1.27
CA THR A 80 -4.93 7.56 -2.35
C THR A 80 -4.57 6.97 -3.70
N LEU A 81 -3.38 6.39 -3.82
CA LEU A 81 -2.97 5.79 -5.08
C LEU A 81 -3.84 4.59 -5.45
N ALA A 82 -4.24 3.80 -4.46
CA ALA A 82 -5.15 2.69 -4.70
C ALA A 82 -6.54 3.20 -5.12
N ALA A 83 -6.99 4.32 -4.54
CA ALA A 83 -8.25 4.92 -4.92
C ALA A 83 -8.21 5.40 -6.37
N ASN A 84 -7.07 5.94 -6.81
CA ASN A 84 -6.90 6.36 -8.19
C ASN A 84 -6.99 5.17 -9.14
N LEU A 85 -6.41 4.05 -8.74
CA LEU A 85 -6.50 2.81 -9.52
C LEU A 85 -7.94 2.33 -9.61
N GLU A 86 -8.64 2.36 -8.50
CA GLU A 86 -10.04 1.95 -8.46
C GLU A 86 -10.86 2.78 -9.44
N ALA A 87 -10.66 4.09 -9.42
CA ALA A 87 -11.40 5.00 -10.28
C ALA A 87 -11.04 4.78 -11.76
N ALA A 88 -9.76 4.57 -12.06
CA ALA A 88 -9.33 4.34 -13.43
C ALA A 88 -9.90 3.03 -13.98
N ALA A 89 -9.93 1.99 -13.17
CA ALA A 89 -10.50 0.71 -13.58
C ALA A 89 -11.99 0.83 -13.83
N ARG A 90 -12.68 1.56 -12.94
CA ARG A 90 -14.12 1.78 -13.11
C ARG A 90 -14.42 2.52 -14.40
N ALA A 91 -13.59 3.51 -14.74
CA ALA A 91 -13.78 4.29 -15.96
C ALA A 91 -13.34 3.54 -17.21
N GLY A 92 -12.57 2.48 -17.06
CA GLY A 92 -12.07 1.73 -18.20
C GLY A 92 -11.05 2.48 -19.03
N ASP A 93 -10.36 3.43 -18.41
CA ASP A 93 -9.38 4.27 -19.10
C ASP A 93 -8.01 3.61 -19.01
N GLU A 94 -7.62 2.96 -20.10
CA GLU A 94 -6.40 2.19 -20.12
C GLU A 94 -5.15 2.99 -19.82
N GLY A 95 -5.04 4.19 -20.36
CA GLY A 95 -3.90 5.04 -20.10
C GLY A 95 -3.79 5.42 -18.64
N GLU A 96 -4.94 5.75 -18.03
CA GLU A 96 -4.95 6.08 -16.62
C GLU A 96 -4.65 4.87 -15.75
N ILE A 97 -5.12 3.70 -16.14
CA ILE A 97 -4.83 2.47 -15.41
C ILE A 97 -3.32 2.23 -15.39
N GLN A 98 -2.66 2.39 -16.53
CA GLN A 98 -1.23 2.17 -16.59
C GLN A 98 -0.45 3.17 -15.72
N ARG A 99 -0.85 4.44 -15.79
CA ARG A 99 -0.20 5.45 -14.95
C ARG A 99 -0.42 5.21 -13.47
N ALA A 100 -1.64 4.85 -13.10
CA ALA A 100 -1.98 4.59 -11.71
C ALA A 100 -1.27 3.34 -11.18
N MET A 101 -1.14 2.31 -12.04
CA MET A 101 -0.41 1.11 -11.66
C MET A 101 1.05 1.41 -11.39
N ALA A 102 1.68 2.20 -12.27
CA ALA A 102 3.09 2.53 -12.09
C ALA A 102 3.31 3.30 -10.79
N ALA A 103 2.43 4.27 -10.51
CA ALA A 103 2.56 5.06 -9.29
C ALA A 103 2.34 4.20 -8.05
N PHE A 104 1.33 3.34 -8.09
CA PHE A 104 1.05 2.49 -6.94
C PHE A 104 2.20 1.51 -6.69
N ASN A 105 2.70 0.88 -7.74
CA ASN A 105 3.77 -0.11 -7.58
C ASN A 105 5.04 0.53 -7.02
N ALA A 106 5.36 1.73 -7.45
CA ALA A 106 6.55 2.42 -6.94
C ALA A 106 6.39 2.72 -5.45
N ASP A 107 5.21 3.20 -5.06
CA ASP A 107 4.96 3.52 -3.66
C ASP A 107 4.98 2.26 -2.79
N GLU A 108 4.36 1.19 -3.26
CA GLU A 108 4.31 -0.05 -2.51
C GLU A 108 5.70 -0.63 -2.28
N THR A 109 6.56 -0.54 -3.29
CA THR A 109 7.92 -1.05 -3.16
C THR A 109 8.65 -0.33 -2.02
N GLY A 110 8.55 1.00 -1.98
CA GLY A 110 9.18 1.77 -0.92
C GLY A 110 8.56 1.51 0.44
N LEU A 111 7.23 1.38 0.46
CA LEU A 111 6.51 1.12 1.69
C LEU A 111 6.87 -0.23 2.29
N LEU A 112 6.92 -1.27 1.46
CA LEU A 112 7.30 -2.60 1.94
C LEU A 112 8.72 -2.60 2.49
N ALA A 113 9.62 -1.89 1.83
CA ALA A 113 11.00 -1.80 2.32
C ALA A 113 11.06 -1.06 3.65
N ALA A 114 10.29 0.02 3.80
CA ALA A 114 10.28 0.78 5.04
C ALA A 114 9.69 -0.04 6.19
N VAL A 115 8.61 -0.77 5.92
CA VAL A 115 8.01 -1.63 6.94
C VAL A 115 8.99 -2.72 7.34
N GLY A 116 9.69 -3.30 6.35
CA GLY A 116 10.68 -4.35 6.63
C GLY A 116 11.80 -3.85 7.53
N ARG A 117 12.31 -2.65 7.26
CA ARG A 117 13.37 -2.08 8.10
C ARG A 117 12.86 -1.79 9.51
N PHE A 118 11.65 -1.27 9.61
CA PHE A 118 11.05 -0.97 10.90
C PHE A 118 10.92 -2.26 11.73
N MET A 119 10.45 -3.33 11.09
CA MET A 119 10.23 -4.60 11.78
C MET A 119 11.55 -5.26 12.17
N ALA A 120 12.61 -4.99 11.44
CA ALA A 120 13.91 -5.54 11.77
C ALA A 120 14.60 -4.75 12.89
N GLY A 121 13.91 -3.78 13.48
CA GLY A 121 14.49 -2.99 14.53
C GLY A 121 15.21 -1.77 14.02
N GLY A 122 15.11 -1.52 12.75
CA GLY A 122 15.69 -0.33 12.19
C GLY A 122 14.88 0.85 12.59
N GLU A 123 15.51 1.98 12.82
CA GLU A 123 14.77 3.02 13.26
C GLU A 123 14.28 3.84 12.27
N PRO A 124 13.24 4.47 12.40
CA PRO A 124 12.70 5.42 11.44
C PRO A 124 13.65 6.55 11.27
#